data_f4f3a191d423330ce91d56b2d491e224
#
_entry.id   f4f3a191d423330ce91d56b2d491e224
#
_cell.length_a   1.000
_cell.length_b   1.000
_cell.length_c   1.000
_cell.angle_alpha   90.00
_cell.angle_beta   90.00
_cell.angle_gamma   90.00
#
_symmetry.space_group_name_H-M   'P 1'
#
loop_
_entity.id
_entity.type
_entity.pdbx_description
1 polymer ?
#
loop_
_entity_poly.entity_id
_entity_poly.type
_entity_poly.pdbx_seq_one_letter_code
_entity_poly.pdbx_strand_id
1 'polypeptide(L)'
;MEYVTPGPVEENWSEAISPVEEIINEARNGRMFILVDHEDRENEGDLICSAEMISPKTVSFMLRYGAGKLCVPMTGELADQLHLTPMIDSSA
;
A
#
# COMPACT_ATOMS: atom_id res chain seq x y z
N MET A 1 -8.26 9.42 18.98
CA MET A 1 -9.08 8.93 17.86
C MET A 1 -9.86 7.71 18.34
N GLU A 2 -11.17 7.82 18.36
CA GLU A 2 -11.98 6.69 18.74
C GLU A 2 -12.01 5.66 17.63
N TYR A 3 -11.81 4.42 18.01
CA TYR A 3 -11.97 3.31 17.09
C TYR A 3 -13.45 2.93 17.05
N VAL A 4 -14.08 3.18 15.93
CA VAL A 4 -15.48 2.81 15.73
C VAL A 4 -15.51 1.47 15.03
N THR A 5 -16.03 0.45 15.72
CA THR A 5 -16.26 -0.84 15.10
C THR A 5 -17.38 -0.69 14.10
N PRO A 6 -17.16 -0.95 12.82
CA PRO A 6 -18.23 -0.88 11.86
C PRO A 6 -19.30 -1.93 12.21
N GLY A 7 -20.56 -1.51 12.13
CA GLY A 7 -21.66 -2.43 12.29
C GLY A 7 -21.73 -3.47 11.18
N PRO A 8 -22.70 -4.37 11.24
CA PRO A 8 -22.85 -5.35 10.17
C PRO A 8 -23.07 -4.64 8.85
N VAL A 9 -22.24 -5.04 7.90
CA VAL A 9 -22.10 -4.32 6.66
C VAL A 9 -22.96 -4.98 5.60
N GLU A 10 -24.07 -4.35 5.28
CA GLU A 10 -24.82 -4.69 4.08
C GLU A 10 -24.31 -3.85 2.92
N GLU A 11 -22.98 -3.77 2.73
CA GLU A 11 -22.56 -2.67 1.95
C GLU A 11 -22.15 -2.94 0.56
N ASN A 12 -22.69 -2.10 -0.25
CA ASN A 12 -22.13 -1.84 -1.55
C ASN A 12 -20.96 -0.87 -1.39
N TRP A 13 -19.78 -1.41 -1.27
CA TRP A 13 -18.55 -0.62 -1.14
C TRP A 13 -18.22 0.22 -2.37
N SER A 14 -19.00 0.07 -3.46
CA SER A 14 -18.74 0.82 -4.68
C SER A 14 -18.80 2.34 -4.48
N GLU A 15 -19.60 2.80 -3.51
CA GLU A 15 -19.67 4.22 -3.19
C GLU A 15 -18.43 4.74 -2.48
N ALA A 16 -17.67 3.84 -1.84
CA ALA A 16 -16.44 4.19 -1.15
C ALA A 16 -15.22 4.17 -2.08
N ILE A 17 -15.37 3.68 -3.31
CA ILE A 17 -14.29 3.61 -4.27
C ILE A 17 -14.13 4.96 -4.97
N SER A 18 -12.95 5.54 -4.84
CA SER A 18 -12.64 6.82 -5.48
C SER A 18 -12.30 6.64 -6.95
N PRO A 19 -12.57 7.64 -7.79
CA PRO A 19 -12.11 7.62 -9.18
C PRO A 19 -10.60 7.53 -9.27
N VAL A 20 -10.10 6.84 -10.30
CA VAL A 20 -8.66 6.64 -10.51
C VAL A 20 -7.90 7.95 -10.57
N GLU A 21 -8.50 8.98 -11.16
CA GLU A 21 -7.88 10.30 -11.28
C GLU A 21 -7.57 10.93 -9.92
N GLU A 22 -8.47 10.73 -8.94
CA GLU A 22 -8.23 11.21 -7.59
C GLU A 22 -7.07 10.48 -6.94
N ILE A 23 -6.98 9.17 -7.15
CA ILE A 23 -5.90 8.36 -6.58
C ILE A 23 -4.55 8.76 -7.18
N ILE A 24 -4.51 8.98 -8.49
CA ILE A 24 -3.28 9.45 -9.15
C ILE A 24 -2.86 10.80 -8.59
N ASN A 25 -3.82 11.70 -8.36
CA ASN A 25 -3.52 13.00 -7.79
C ASN A 25 -3.00 12.89 -6.35
N GLU A 26 -3.58 12.02 -5.55
CA GLU A 26 -3.07 11.75 -4.19
C GLU A 26 -1.65 11.21 -4.23
N ALA A 27 -1.36 10.27 -5.13
CA ALA A 27 -0.02 9.72 -5.29
C ALA A 27 1.00 10.80 -5.67
N ARG A 28 0.63 11.69 -6.60
CA ARG A 28 1.51 12.79 -7.03
C ARG A 28 1.83 13.77 -5.92
N ASN A 29 0.93 13.91 -4.96
CA ASN A 29 1.10 14.81 -3.83
C ASN A 29 1.72 14.13 -2.60
N GLY A 30 2.16 12.89 -2.75
CA GLY A 30 2.82 12.17 -1.67
C GLY A 30 1.89 11.69 -0.57
N ARG A 31 0.59 11.70 -0.81
CA ARG A 31 -0.38 11.22 0.17
C ARG A 31 -0.60 9.72 0.03
N MET A 32 -0.90 9.07 1.16
CA MET A 32 -1.25 7.66 1.16
C MET A 32 -2.63 7.44 0.57
N PHE A 33 -2.79 6.31 -0.06
CA PHE A 33 -4.10 5.85 -0.51
C PHE A 33 -4.21 4.34 -0.27
N ILE A 34 -5.41 3.83 -0.38
CA ILE A 34 -5.67 2.40 -0.25
C ILE A 34 -6.02 1.84 -1.62
N LEU A 35 -5.26 0.84 -2.04
CA LEU A 35 -5.54 0.11 -3.26
C LEU A 35 -6.18 -1.22 -2.88
N VAL A 36 -7.35 -1.50 -3.43
CA VAL A 36 -8.03 -2.76 -3.17
C VAL A 36 -7.99 -3.62 -4.42
N ASP A 37 -7.82 -4.91 -4.23
CA ASP A 37 -7.88 -5.83 -5.33
C ASP A 37 -9.32 -6.27 -5.62
N HIS A 38 -9.49 -7.08 -6.64
CA HIS A 38 -10.80 -7.60 -7.01
C HIS A 38 -11.31 -8.58 -5.95
N GLU A 39 -12.62 -8.55 -5.68
CA GLU A 39 -13.25 -9.43 -4.70
C GLU A 39 -12.99 -10.91 -4.96
N ASP A 40 -12.86 -11.28 -6.24
CA ASP A 40 -12.63 -12.67 -6.64
C ASP A 40 -11.17 -13.10 -6.46
N ARG A 41 -10.29 -12.19 -6.11
CA ARG A 41 -8.88 -12.49 -5.85
C ARG A 41 -8.66 -12.62 -4.35
N GLU A 42 -7.96 -11.69 -3.73
CA GLU A 42 -7.67 -11.74 -2.29
C GLU A 42 -8.63 -10.91 -1.46
N ASN A 43 -9.32 -9.97 -2.11
CA ASN A 43 -10.24 -9.02 -1.47
C ASN A 43 -9.56 -8.29 -0.30
N GLU A 44 -8.34 -7.87 -0.52
CA GLU A 44 -7.53 -7.16 0.47
C GLU A 44 -7.22 -5.76 0.02
N GLY A 45 -6.95 -4.89 1.00
CA GLY A 45 -6.52 -3.53 0.73
C GLY A 45 -5.09 -3.34 1.17
N ASP A 46 -4.33 -2.54 0.41
CA ASP A 46 -2.97 -2.17 0.74
C ASP A 46 -2.86 -0.67 0.94
N LEU A 47 -2.11 -0.26 1.98
CA LEU A 47 -1.72 1.13 2.13
C LEU A 47 -0.53 1.40 1.21
N ILE A 48 -0.65 2.42 0.37
CA ILE A 48 0.36 2.75 -0.63
C ILE A 48 0.73 4.22 -0.53
N CYS A 49 2.03 4.50 -0.69
CA CYS A 49 2.56 5.84 -0.78
C CYS A 49 3.69 5.85 -1.80
N SER A 50 3.85 6.97 -2.51
CA SER A 50 4.97 7.15 -3.43
C SER A 50 6.29 7.01 -2.69
N ALA A 51 7.17 6.15 -3.17
CA ALA A 51 8.49 5.96 -2.57
C ALA A 51 9.34 7.22 -2.67
N GLU A 52 9.14 8.03 -3.71
CA GLU A 52 9.84 9.29 -3.90
C GLU A 52 9.55 10.31 -2.79
N MET A 53 8.33 10.29 -2.27
CA MET A 53 7.87 11.27 -1.28
C MET A 53 7.67 10.70 0.11
N ILE A 54 8.08 9.47 0.34
CA ILE A 54 7.85 8.83 1.62
C ILE A 54 8.67 9.50 2.72
N SER A 55 8.11 9.52 3.93
CA SER A 55 8.76 10.10 5.10
C SER A 55 8.77 9.09 6.25
N PRO A 56 9.62 9.29 7.26
CA PRO A 56 9.58 8.46 8.46
C PRO A 56 8.20 8.42 9.11
N LYS A 57 7.48 9.52 9.08
CA LYS A 57 6.13 9.61 9.63
C LYS A 57 5.16 8.69 8.88
N THR A 58 5.25 8.68 7.54
CA THR A 58 4.41 7.81 6.71
C THR A 58 4.72 6.33 6.96
N VAL A 59 6.02 5.98 7.01
CA VAL A 59 6.43 4.61 7.31
C VAL A 59 5.94 4.17 8.67
N SER A 60 6.08 5.04 9.67
CA SER A 60 5.60 4.77 11.02
C SER A 60 4.09 4.51 11.04
N PHE A 61 3.32 5.30 10.30
CA PHE A 61 1.89 5.11 10.17
C PHE A 61 1.57 3.75 9.55
N MET A 62 2.25 3.40 8.45
CA MET A 62 2.05 2.13 7.76
C MET A 62 2.33 0.94 8.68
N LEU A 63 3.43 0.98 9.41
CA LEU A 63 3.81 -0.10 10.31
C LEU A 63 2.82 -0.24 11.48
N ARG A 64 2.35 0.88 11.98
CA ARG A 64 1.47 0.89 13.15
C ARG A 64 0.03 0.46 12.80
N TYR A 65 -0.49 0.94 11.69
CA TYR A 65 -1.90 0.74 11.35
C TYR A 65 -2.13 -0.24 10.21
N GLY A 66 -1.13 -0.46 9.37
CA GLY A 66 -1.24 -1.43 8.28
C GLY A 66 -1.08 -2.86 8.75
N ALA A 67 -0.33 -3.06 9.81
CA ALA A 67 -0.14 -4.35 10.48
C ALA A 67 0.28 -5.49 9.55
N GLY A 68 0.99 -5.17 8.48
CA GLY A 68 1.41 -6.16 7.52
C GLY A 68 2.90 -6.06 7.22
N LYS A 69 3.27 -6.52 6.05
CA LYS A 69 4.62 -6.47 5.57
C LYS A 69 4.83 -5.19 4.77
N LEU A 70 5.90 -4.47 5.06
CA LEU A 70 6.29 -3.31 4.27
C LEU A 70 7.03 -3.80 3.03
N CYS A 71 6.50 -3.46 1.86
CA CYS A 71 7.06 -3.87 0.58
C CYS A 71 7.48 -2.64 -0.24
N VAL A 72 8.61 -2.75 -0.92
CA VAL A 72 9.08 -1.69 -1.82
C VAL A 72 9.34 -2.32 -3.20
N PRO A 73 8.34 -2.34 -4.07
CA PRO A 73 8.54 -2.84 -5.43
C PRO A 73 9.55 -1.97 -6.17
N MET A 74 10.44 -2.60 -6.90
CA MET A 74 11.46 -1.88 -7.67
C MET A 74 11.93 -2.74 -8.84
N THR A 75 12.58 -2.09 -9.80
CA THR A 75 13.18 -2.81 -10.92
C THR A 75 14.43 -3.56 -10.47
N GLY A 76 14.79 -4.62 -11.21
CA GLY A 76 16.04 -5.33 -10.95
C GLY A 76 17.26 -4.42 -11.09
N GLU A 77 17.21 -3.47 -12.03
CA GLU A 77 18.30 -2.50 -12.21
C GLU A 77 18.50 -1.64 -10.96
N LEU A 78 17.41 -1.15 -10.37
CA LEU A 78 17.49 -0.36 -9.15
C LEU A 78 18.00 -1.20 -7.99
N ALA A 79 17.53 -2.43 -7.87
CA ALA A 79 18.00 -3.35 -6.83
C ALA A 79 19.50 -3.60 -6.95
N ASP A 80 20.00 -3.77 -8.17
CA ASP A 80 21.43 -3.93 -8.43
C ASP A 80 22.24 -2.70 -8.03
N GLN A 81 21.73 -1.51 -8.38
CA GLN A 81 22.38 -0.25 -8.00
C GLN A 81 22.45 -0.06 -6.49
N LEU A 82 21.46 -0.54 -5.77
CA LEU A 82 21.41 -0.46 -4.31
C LEU A 82 22.11 -1.64 -3.62
N HIS A 83 22.68 -2.55 -4.39
CA HIS A 83 23.34 -3.76 -3.88
C HIS A 83 22.42 -4.66 -3.05
N LEU A 84 21.14 -4.70 -3.46
CA LEU A 84 20.16 -5.58 -2.83
C LEU A 84 20.16 -6.93 -3.54
N THR A 85 20.55 -7.96 -2.83
CA THR A 85 20.54 -9.32 -3.35
C THR A 85 19.35 -10.10 -2.79
N PRO A 86 18.92 -11.18 -3.46
CA PRO A 86 17.90 -12.03 -2.92
C PRO A 86 18.23 -12.54 -1.53
N MET A 87 17.26 -12.56 -0.64
CA MET A 87 17.44 -13.07 0.73
C MET A 87 17.60 -14.59 0.75
N ILE A 88 17.10 -15.25 -0.28
CA ILE A 88 17.21 -16.69 -0.44
C ILE A 88 18.06 -16.97 -1.67
N ASP A 89 19.10 -17.80 -1.52
CA ASP A 89 19.94 -18.20 -2.63
C ASP A 89 19.16 -19.14 -3.54
N SER A 90 18.87 -18.68 -4.76
CA SER A 90 18.12 -19.45 -5.74
C SER A 90 18.94 -20.52 -6.42
N SER A 91 20.24 -20.56 -6.19
CA SER A 91 21.15 -21.58 -6.79
C SER A 91 21.19 -22.88 -6.00
N ALA A 92 20.53 -22.89 -4.86
CA ALA A 92 20.47 -24.09 -4.02
C ALA A 92 19.60 -25.18 -4.62
#